data_6a8a51d4fe27bc46019d047aff8f4787
#
_entry.id   6a8a51d4fe27bc46019d047aff8f4787
#
_cell.length_a   1.000
_cell.length_b   1.000
_cell.length_c   1.000
_cell.angle_alpha   90.00
_cell.angle_beta   90.00
_cell.angle_gamma   90.00
#
_symmetry.space_group_name_H-M   'P 1'
#
loop_
_entity.id
_entity.type
_entity.pdbx_description
1 polymer ?
#
loop_
_entity_poly.entity_id
_entity_poly.type
_entity_poly.pdbx_seq_one_letter_code
_entity_poly.pdbx_strand_id
1 'polypeptide(L)'
;RRPAGDLGHGHGRTRRDRTPGGGAGAEVKSDHLDVTQREAVLAYADEVRAHFGKINQVYNNAGIAYHGEFEKSEFKDIEKIMDVDFWGVVNGTKAFLPHLIASGDGHVVNVSSLFGLLSMPGQSAYNSAKFAVRGFTESLRQEMLIAKHPVKVTCVHPGGIKTAIARNATAGPGEDLDTFAKFFDQKLARTTPEAAAETIVTGVRKGKARVLIGADAKFLDAWVRLVGPSYQRVVALVAGRVLPKSN
;
A
#
# COMPACT_ATOMS: atom_id res chain seq x y z
N ARG A 1 6.93 35.26 -23.11
CA ARG A 1 7.79 34.47 -22.21
C ARG A 1 7.34 34.79 -20.78
N ARG A 2 6.62 33.85 -20.11
CA ARG A 2 6.40 33.85 -18.67
C ARG A 2 7.17 32.65 -18.10
N PRO A 3 7.85 32.80 -16.95
CA PRO A 3 8.58 31.68 -16.33
C PRO A 3 7.62 30.64 -15.77
N ALA A 4 8.05 29.39 -15.82
CA ALA A 4 7.34 28.24 -15.28
C ALA A 4 7.08 28.41 -13.78
N GLY A 5 5.83 28.28 -13.39
CA GLY A 5 5.41 28.32 -11.98
C GLY A 5 5.94 27.10 -11.24
N ASP A 6 6.51 27.38 -10.10
CA ASP A 6 6.99 26.48 -9.07
C ASP A 6 5.88 25.48 -8.65
N LEU A 7 6.07 24.23 -9.02
CA LEU A 7 5.25 23.13 -8.53
C LEU A 7 5.68 22.86 -7.08
N GLY A 8 4.93 23.42 -6.15
CA GLY A 8 5.14 23.28 -4.72
C GLY A 8 5.40 21.83 -4.31
N HIS A 9 6.65 21.54 -4.06
CA HIS A 9 7.07 20.34 -3.38
C HIS A 9 6.50 20.38 -1.97
N GLY A 10 5.59 19.48 -1.65
CA GLY A 10 5.05 19.29 -0.32
C GLY A 10 6.17 19.01 0.69
N HIS A 11 6.81 20.07 1.16
CA HIS A 11 7.72 20.05 2.30
C HIS A 11 6.89 19.91 3.56
N GLY A 12 6.57 18.69 3.94
CA GLY A 12 5.87 18.52 5.18
C GLY A 12 5.98 17.11 5.71
N ARG A 13 6.84 16.94 6.72
CA ARG A 13 6.88 15.85 7.69
C ARG A 13 8.09 14.92 7.75
N THR A 14 9.25 15.35 7.33
CA THR A 14 10.49 14.59 7.59
C THR A 14 11.11 14.83 8.98
N ARG A 15 10.51 15.66 9.83
CA ARG A 15 11.14 16.03 11.12
C ARG A 15 10.49 15.45 12.38
N ARG A 16 9.33 14.79 12.30
CA ARG A 16 8.67 14.21 13.49
C ARG A 16 8.90 12.71 13.70
N ASP A 17 9.35 11.97 12.69
CA ASP A 17 9.65 10.53 12.85
C ASP A 17 11.13 10.24 13.17
N ARG A 18 11.91 11.26 13.48
CA ARG A 18 13.25 11.11 14.06
C ARG A 18 13.23 10.88 15.56
N THR A 19 12.26 10.17 16.08
CA THR A 19 12.49 9.49 17.34
C THR A 19 13.34 8.27 16.98
N PRO A 20 14.62 8.21 17.38
CA PRO A 20 15.33 6.94 17.35
C PRO A 20 14.38 5.93 17.96
N GLY A 21 14.30 4.71 17.44
CA GLY A 21 13.52 3.64 18.06
C GLY A 21 13.97 3.47 19.51
N GLY A 22 13.54 4.41 20.31
CA GLY A 22 13.99 4.65 21.68
C GLY A 22 13.45 3.57 22.56
N GLY A 23 14.12 2.46 22.64
CA GLY A 23 13.83 1.37 23.52
C GLY A 23 14.66 0.12 23.27
N ALA A 24 15.18 -0.09 22.07
CA ALA A 24 15.85 -1.34 21.73
C ALA A 24 17.31 -1.16 21.25
N GLY A 25 17.85 0.05 21.18
CA GLY A 25 19.24 0.29 20.71
C GLY A 25 19.47 -0.08 19.24
N ALA A 26 18.41 -0.10 18.42
CA ALA A 26 18.54 -0.41 17.01
C ALA A 26 19.11 0.78 16.22
N GLU A 27 20.03 0.50 15.30
CA GLU A 27 20.51 1.49 14.34
C GLU A 27 19.43 1.80 13.32
N VAL A 28 19.22 3.09 13.01
CA VAL A 28 18.22 3.56 12.05
C VAL A 28 18.87 4.48 11.03
N LYS A 29 18.71 4.16 9.74
CA LYS A 29 19.04 5.01 8.60
C LYS A 29 17.74 5.51 7.97
N SER A 30 17.59 6.81 7.74
CA SER A 30 16.41 7.42 7.15
C SER A 30 16.79 8.27 5.96
N ASP A 31 16.29 7.90 4.78
CA ASP A 31 16.57 8.55 3.52
C ASP A 31 15.29 8.88 2.76
N HIS A 32 15.37 9.86 1.87
CA HIS A 32 14.30 10.15 0.93
C HIS A 32 14.48 9.27 -0.32
N LEU A 33 13.43 8.50 -0.67
CA LEU A 33 13.41 7.65 -1.86
C LEU A 33 12.04 7.72 -2.53
N ASP A 34 12.03 8.11 -3.80
CA ASP A 34 10.84 7.96 -4.65
C ASP A 34 10.81 6.53 -5.22
N VAL A 35 9.83 5.75 -4.80
CA VAL A 35 9.68 4.34 -5.18
C VAL A 35 9.36 4.13 -6.65
N THR A 36 8.97 5.17 -7.38
CA THR A 36 8.73 5.13 -8.83
C THR A 36 10.02 5.17 -9.65
N GLN A 37 11.12 5.67 -9.05
CA GLN A 37 12.42 5.81 -9.71
C GLN A 37 13.21 4.50 -9.59
N ARG A 38 13.04 3.61 -10.57
CA ARG A 38 13.56 2.23 -10.56
C ARG A 38 15.06 2.16 -10.27
N GLU A 39 15.85 2.96 -10.97
CA GLU A 39 17.31 2.98 -10.85
C GLU A 39 17.74 3.44 -9.45
N ALA A 40 17.05 4.42 -8.90
CA ALA A 40 17.31 4.91 -7.54
C ALA A 40 16.96 3.83 -6.50
N VAL A 41 15.87 3.09 -6.68
CA VAL A 41 15.48 1.99 -5.77
C VAL A 41 16.49 0.83 -5.82
N LEU A 42 16.99 0.50 -7.02
CA LEU A 42 18.02 -0.53 -7.18
C LEU A 42 19.33 -0.12 -6.46
N ALA A 43 19.82 1.10 -6.72
CA ALA A 43 21.03 1.61 -6.08
C ALA A 43 20.87 1.69 -4.54
N TYR A 44 19.69 2.09 -4.08
CA TYR A 44 19.40 2.18 -2.65
C TYR A 44 19.43 0.81 -1.94
N ALA A 45 18.99 -0.26 -2.60
CA ALA A 45 19.08 -1.61 -2.01
C ALA A 45 20.53 -2.05 -1.77
N ASP A 46 21.44 -1.73 -2.71
CA ASP A 46 22.87 -2.00 -2.56
C ASP A 46 23.49 -1.13 -1.45
N GLU A 47 23.11 0.14 -1.35
CA GLU A 47 23.54 1.05 -0.29
C GLU A 47 23.12 0.54 1.10
N VAL A 48 21.86 0.14 1.26
CA VAL A 48 21.32 -0.44 2.51
C VAL A 48 22.08 -1.73 2.86
N ARG A 49 22.37 -2.56 1.87
CA ARG A 49 23.15 -3.79 2.08
C ARG A 49 24.58 -3.50 2.52
N ALA A 50 25.23 -2.51 1.93
CA ALA A 50 26.56 -2.09 2.31
C ALA A 50 26.59 -1.52 3.74
N HIS A 51 25.58 -0.74 4.13
CA HIS A 51 25.49 -0.09 5.43
C HIS A 51 25.22 -1.10 6.57
N PHE A 52 24.19 -1.94 6.45
CA PHE A 52 23.77 -2.87 7.51
C PHE A 52 24.38 -4.27 7.42
N GLY A 53 25.12 -4.58 6.37
CA GLY A 53 25.76 -5.88 6.18
C GLY A 53 24.79 -7.01 5.79
N LYS A 54 23.54 -7.03 6.25
CA LYS A 54 22.53 -8.06 5.97
C LYS A 54 21.12 -7.47 5.90
N ILE A 55 20.31 -7.92 4.95
CA ILE A 55 18.91 -7.52 4.81
C ILE A 55 18.04 -8.77 4.92
N ASN A 56 17.18 -8.82 5.93
CA ASN A 56 16.27 -9.93 6.15
C ASN A 56 14.83 -9.64 5.75
N GLN A 57 14.41 -8.37 5.74
CA GLN A 57 13.02 -8.03 5.45
C GLN A 57 12.93 -6.77 4.61
N VAL A 58 11.98 -6.74 3.67
CA VAL A 58 11.54 -5.54 2.96
C VAL A 58 10.03 -5.36 3.14
N TYR A 59 9.62 -4.13 3.46
CA TYR A 59 8.22 -3.73 3.54
C TYR A 59 7.92 -2.71 2.46
N ASN A 60 7.28 -3.14 1.39
CA ASN A 60 6.80 -2.27 0.33
C ASN A 60 5.46 -1.66 0.79
N ASN A 61 5.56 -0.54 1.50
CA ASN A 61 4.42 0.10 2.18
C ASN A 61 4.04 1.45 1.56
N ALA A 62 4.90 2.08 0.76
CA ALA A 62 4.56 3.32 0.07
C ALA A 62 3.28 3.17 -0.74
N GLY A 63 2.42 4.16 -0.67
CA GLY A 63 1.13 4.13 -1.37
C GLY A 63 0.40 5.45 -1.23
N ILE A 64 -0.41 5.75 -2.23
CA ILE A 64 -1.25 6.93 -2.33
C ILE A 64 -2.69 6.52 -2.63
N ALA A 65 -3.63 7.43 -2.49
CA ALA A 65 -5.03 7.19 -2.84
C ALA A 65 -5.52 8.24 -3.85
N TYR A 66 -6.46 7.83 -4.67
CA TYR A 66 -7.19 8.67 -5.60
C TYR A 66 -8.68 8.34 -5.49
N HIS A 67 -9.52 9.37 -5.52
CA HIS A 67 -10.97 9.23 -5.55
C HIS A 67 -11.54 9.99 -6.74
N GLY A 68 -12.34 9.32 -7.58
CA GLY A 68 -12.99 9.94 -8.71
C GLY A 68 -13.72 8.93 -9.60
N GLU A 69 -14.78 9.40 -10.25
CA GLU A 69 -15.48 8.62 -11.27
C GLU A 69 -14.55 8.37 -12.46
N PHE A 70 -14.53 7.15 -12.97
CA PHE A 70 -13.62 6.77 -14.06
C PHE A 70 -13.79 7.62 -15.31
N GLU A 71 -15.04 7.97 -15.64
CA GLU A 71 -15.37 8.80 -16.81
C GLU A 71 -14.72 10.19 -16.75
N LYS A 72 -14.57 10.75 -15.53
CA LYS A 72 -14.00 12.08 -15.31
C LYS A 72 -12.50 12.04 -14.98
N SER A 73 -11.94 10.85 -14.71
CA SER A 73 -10.54 10.68 -14.32
C SER A 73 -9.61 10.85 -15.51
N GLU A 74 -8.48 11.54 -15.32
CA GLU A 74 -7.46 11.67 -16.35
C GLU A 74 -6.48 10.48 -16.32
N PHE A 75 -5.90 10.12 -17.45
CA PHE A 75 -4.90 9.04 -17.53
C PHE A 75 -3.73 9.26 -16.58
N LYS A 76 -3.25 10.49 -16.44
CA LYS A 76 -2.16 10.83 -15.52
C LYS A 76 -2.43 10.44 -14.07
N ASP A 77 -3.70 10.50 -13.63
CA ASP A 77 -4.08 10.13 -12.26
C ASP A 77 -4.07 8.62 -12.08
N ILE A 78 -4.54 7.89 -13.10
CA ILE A 78 -4.51 6.43 -13.13
C ILE A 78 -3.06 5.92 -13.17
N GLU A 79 -2.23 6.49 -14.05
CA GLU A 79 -0.81 6.17 -14.19
C GLU A 79 -0.07 6.42 -12.88
N LYS A 80 -0.27 7.57 -12.24
CA LYS A 80 0.36 7.90 -10.96
C LYS A 80 0.03 6.90 -9.86
N ILE A 81 -1.23 6.44 -9.77
CA ILE A 81 -1.61 5.40 -8.82
C ILE A 81 -0.90 4.08 -9.15
N MET A 82 -0.86 3.69 -10.41
CA MET A 82 -0.16 2.47 -10.82
C MET A 82 1.35 2.55 -10.58
N ASP A 83 1.96 3.70 -10.83
CA ASP A 83 3.40 3.90 -10.65
C ASP A 83 3.80 3.76 -9.17
N VAL A 84 3.07 4.42 -8.27
CA VAL A 84 3.40 4.36 -6.85
C VAL A 84 2.96 3.04 -6.23
N ASP A 85 1.68 2.66 -6.41
CA ASP A 85 1.05 1.60 -5.62
C ASP A 85 1.34 0.20 -6.15
N PHE A 86 1.68 0.06 -7.44
CA PHE A 86 2.04 -1.22 -8.04
C PHE A 86 3.52 -1.26 -8.45
N TRP A 87 3.97 -0.36 -9.33
CA TRP A 87 5.36 -0.38 -9.78
C TRP A 87 6.34 -0.11 -8.64
N GLY A 88 6.01 0.75 -7.68
CA GLY A 88 6.81 0.94 -6.46
C GLY A 88 7.01 -0.35 -5.69
N VAL A 89 5.97 -1.18 -5.55
CA VAL A 89 6.07 -2.51 -4.91
C VAL A 89 6.95 -3.46 -5.74
N VAL A 90 6.81 -3.45 -7.06
CA VAL A 90 7.63 -4.28 -7.98
C VAL A 90 9.10 -3.85 -7.90
N ASN A 91 9.39 -2.54 -7.96
CA ASN A 91 10.74 -1.99 -7.88
C ASN A 91 11.42 -2.38 -6.57
N GLY A 92 10.75 -2.14 -5.43
CA GLY A 92 11.29 -2.51 -4.12
C GLY A 92 11.52 -4.02 -4.00
N THR A 93 10.55 -4.84 -4.43
CA THR A 93 10.69 -6.29 -4.40
C THR A 93 11.87 -6.73 -5.26
N LYS A 94 11.97 -6.24 -6.51
CA LYS A 94 13.04 -6.63 -7.44
C LYS A 94 14.43 -6.22 -6.94
N ALA A 95 14.55 -5.03 -6.36
CA ALA A 95 15.81 -4.51 -5.83
C ALA A 95 16.29 -5.31 -4.61
N PHE A 96 15.39 -5.62 -3.68
CA PHE A 96 15.77 -6.25 -2.42
C PHE A 96 15.80 -7.78 -2.47
N LEU A 97 15.09 -8.44 -3.40
CA LEU A 97 14.99 -9.91 -3.45
C LEU A 97 16.32 -10.64 -3.49
N PRO A 98 17.35 -10.23 -4.29
CA PRO A 98 18.64 -10.90 -4.28
C PRO A 98 19.31 -10.88 -2.90
N HIS A 99 19.23 -9.76 -2.20
CA HIS A 99 19.78 -9.60 -0.86
C HIS A 99 19.04 -10.44 0.19
N LEU A 100 17.70 -10.56 0.04
CA LEU A 100 16.87 -11.40 0.89
C LEU A 100 17.19 -12.89 0.69
N ILE A 101 17.39 -13.32 -0.55
CA ILE A 101 17.82 -14.70 -0.85
C ILE A 101 19.20 -14.96 -0.22
N ALA A 102 20.15 -14.07 -0.43
CA ALA A 102 21.50 -14.17 0.12
C ALA A 102 21.54 -14.13 1.67
N SER A 103 20.51 -13.59 2.30
CA SER A 103 20.42 -13.55 3.77
C SER A 103 20.23 -14.92 4.42
N GLY A 104 19.66 -15.89 3.71
CA GLY A 104 19.29 -17.20 4.24
C GLY A 104 18.02 -17.24 5.10
N ASP A 105 17.40 -16.06 5.41
CA ASP A 105 16.13 -15.92 6.13
C ASP A 105 15.46 -14.62 5.68
N GLY A 106 15.01 -14.59 4.42
CA GLY A 106 14.42 -13.45 3.78
C GLY A 106 12.90 -13.35 3.98
N HIS A 107 12.36 -12.11 3.94
CA HIS A 107 10.92 -11.90 3.94
C HIS A 107 10.52 -10.68 3.11
N VAL A 108 9.69 -10.87 2.10
CA VAL A 108 9.04 -9.81 1.34
C VAL A 108 7.64 -9.58 1.92
N VAL A 109 7.34 -8.34 2.26
CA VAL A 109 6.03 -7.91 2.79
C VAL A 109 5.47 -6.81 1.89
N ASN A 110 4.44 -7.13 1.10
CA ASN A 110 3.80 -6.21 0.18
C ASN A 110 2.45 -5.75 0.73
N VAL A 111 2.28 -4.43 0.83
CA VAL A 111 1.05 -3.84 1.36
C VAL A 111 0.08 -3.56 0.22
N SER A 112 -0.92 -4.44 0.10
CA SER A 112 -2.10 -4.26 -0.72
C SER A 112 -3.15 -3.43 0.05
N SER A 113 -4.40 -3.82 0.01
CA SER A 113 -5.54 -3.20 0.69
C SER A 113 -6.68 -4.21 0.81
N LEU A 114 -7.69 -3.91 1.63
CA LEU A 114 -9.01 -4.50 1.49
C LEU A 114 -9.52 -4.35 0.04
N PHE A 115 -9.21 -3.24 -0.62
CA PHE A 115 -9.54 -2.99 -2.02
C PHE A 115 -8.66 -3.74 -3.04
N GLY A 116 -7.81 -4.64 -2.59
CA GLY A 116 -7.22 -5.73 -3.37
C GLY A 116 -7.96 -7.06 -3.21
N LEU A 117 -9.09 -7.07 -2.49
CA LEU A 117 -9.96 -8.24 -2.27
C LEU A 117 -11.38 -8.00 -2.81
N LEU A 118 -11.84 -6.77 -2.76
CA LEU A 118 -13.11 -6.31 -3.32
C LEU A 118 -12.92 -4.91 -3.92
N SER A 119 -13.80 -4.53 -4.84
CA SER A 119 -13.74 -3.24 -5.51
C SER A 119 -14.81 -2.29 -4.99
N MET A 120 -14.48 -0.99 -4.96
CA MET A 120 -15.37 0.10 -4.59
C MET A 120 -15.52 1.08 -5.75
N PRO A 121 -16.71 1.62 -6.00
CA PRO A 121 -16.90 2.67 -6.99
C PRO A 121 -16.10 3.93 -6.62
N GLY A 122 -15.72 4.72 -7.63
CA GLY A 122 -14.89 5.92 -7.45
C GLY A 122 -13.42 5.63 -7.15
N GLN A 123 -12.98 4.36 -7.21
CA GLN A 123 -11.62 3.93 -6.86
C GLN A 123 -11.02 2.95 -7.87
N SER A 124 -11.41 3.02 -9.14
CA SER A 124 -11.01 2.02 -10.15
C SER A 124 -9.49 1.88 -10.30
N ALA A 125 -8.74 2.99 -10.34
CA ALA A 125 -7.28 2.97 -10.43
C ALA A 125 -6.65 2.33 -9.18
N TYR A 126 -7.08 2.75 -7.99
CA TYR A 126 -6.59 2.21 -6.73
C TYR A 126 -6.92 0.72 -6.55
N ASN A 127 -8.17 0.32 -6.83
CA ASN A 127 -8.55 -1.08 -6.84
C ASN A 127 -7.64 -1.90 -7.76
N SER A 128 -7.43 -1.43 -9.01
CA SER A 128 -6.59 -2.11 -9.99
C SER A 128 -5.17 -2.31 -9.49
N ALA A 129 -4.53 -1.27 -8.95
CA ALA A 129 -3.19 -1.36 -8.40
C ALA A 129 -3.11 -2.36 -7.22
N LYS A 130 -4.07 -2.31 -6.29
CA LYS A 130 -4.05 -3.17 -5.10
C LYS A 130 -4.40 -4.64 -5.42
N PHE A 131 -5.24 -4.91 -6.42
CA PHE A 131 -5.42 -6.26 -6.97
C PHE A 131 -4.15 -6.75 -7.67
N ALA A 132 -3.48 -5.89 -8.45
CA ALA A 132 -2.21 -6.23 -9.10
C ALA A 132 -1.13 -6.57 -8.06
N VAL A 133 -0.99 -5.80 -6.98
CA VAL A 133 -0.08 -6.12 -5.86
C VAL A 133 -0.39 -7.49 -5.27
N ARG A 134 -1.66 -7.81 -5.05
CA ARG A 134 -2.05 -9.13 -4.55
C ARG A 134 -1.62 -10.24 -5.50
N GLY A 135 -2.00 -10.15 -6.79
CA GLY A 135 -1.66 -11.16 -7.80
C GLY A 135 -0.16 -11.37 -7.92
N PHE A 136 0.61 -10.27 -8.01
CA PHE A 136 2.08 -10.27 -8.02
C PHE A 136 2.65 -10.98 -6.78
N THR A 137 2.16 -10.65 -5.58
CA THR A 137 2.68 -11.20 -4.32
C THR A 137 2.38 -12.69 -4.17
N GLU A 138 1.17 -13.12 -4.57
CA GLU A 138 0.75 -14.52 -4.53
C GLU A 138 1.58 -15.36 -5.53
N SER A 139 1.87 -14.85 -6.73
CA SER A 139 2.74 -15.49 -7.71
C SER A 139 4.18 -15.59 -7.20
N LEU A 140 4.76 -14.48 -6.73
CA LEU A 140 6.11 -14.46 -6.19
C LEU A 140 6.29 -15.48 -5.05
N ARG A 141 5.28 -15.62 -4.18
CA ARG A 141 5.34 -16.64 -3.13
C ARG A 141 5.47 -18.04 -3.69
N GLN A 142 4.74 -18.37 -4.75
CA GLN A 142 4.81 -19.69 -5.40
C GLN A 142 6.20 -19.91 -6.03
N GLU A 143 6.76 -18.88 -6.68
CA GLU A 143 8.10 -18.93 -7.24
C GLU A 143 9.17 -19.22 -6.17
N MET A 144 9.11 -18.54 -5.02
CA MET A 144 10.04 -18.79 -3.91
C MET A 144 9.91 -20.21 -3.36
N LEU A 145 8.68 -20.76 -3.27
CA LEU A 145 8.44 -22.13 -2.84
C LEU A 145 8.98 -23.15 -3.84
N ILE A 146 8.76 -22.95 -5.14
CA ILE A 146 9.24 -23.85 -6.22
C ILE A 146 10.78 -23.85 -6.26
N ALA A 147 11.38 -22.66 -6.21
CA ALA A 147 12.84 -22.50 -6.22
C ALA A 147 13.49 -22.89 -4.89
N LYS A 148 12.72 -23.21 -3.86
CA LYS A 148 13.18 -23.50 -2.49
C LYS A 148 14.10 -22.41 -1.91
N HIS A 149 13.84 -21.15 -2.30
CA HIS A 149 14.58 -20.03 -1.72
C HIS A 149 14.15 -19.79 -0.26
N PRO A 150 15.10 -19.41 0.62
CA PRO A 150 14.84 -19.12 2.03
C PRO A 150 14.16 -17.75 2.20
N VAL A 151 13.11 -17.49 1.40
CA VAL A 151 12.37 -16.21 1.39
C VAL A 151 10.89 -16.48 1.58
N LYS A 152 10.34 -15.91 2.64
CA LYS A 152 8.90 -15.87 2.88
C LYS A 152 8.30 -14.67 2.14
N VAL A 153 7.05 -14.76 1.74
CA VAL A 153 6.32 -13.67 1.06
C VAL A 153 4.95 -13.52 1.69
N THR A 154 4.64 -12.30 2.11
CA THR A 154 3.36 -11.95 2.77
C THR A 154 2.66 -10.83 2.01
N CYS A 155 1.39 -11.02 1.67
CA CYS A 155 0.50 -9.97 1.22
C CYS A 155 -0.33 -9.44 2.39
N VAL A 156 -0.27 -8.13 2.62
CA VAL A 156 -1.02 -7.46 3.70
C VAL A 156 -2.22 -6.75 3.12
N HIS A 157 -3.39 -6.93 3.73
CA HIS A 157 -4.64 -6.29 3.33
C HIS A 157 -5.22 -5.50 4.50
N PRO A 158 -4.83 -4.22 4.64
CA PRO A 158 -5.45 -3.32 5.62
C PRO A 158 -6.89 -3.00 5.24
N GLY A 159 -7.78 -3.01 6.23
CA GLY A 159 -9.08 -2.35 6.15
C GLY A 159 -8.94 -0.85 6.41
N GLY A 160 -9.91 -0.24 7.08
CA GLY A 160 -9.84 1.17 7.44
C GLY A 160 -8.84 1.46 8.57
N ILE A 161 -7.69 2.02 8.24
CA ILE A 161 -6.65 2.41 9.21
C ILE A 161 -6.63 3.93 9.37
N LYS A 162 -6.49 4.43 10.60
CA LYS A 162 -6.41 5.87 10.94
C LYS A 162 -5.08 6.49 10.50
N THR A 163 -4.86 6.60 9.18
CA THR A 163 -3.66 7.19 8.58
C THR A 163 -4.00 8.44 7.79
N ALA A 164 -2.99 9.15 7.29
CA ALA A 164 -3.20 10.31 6.43
C ALA A 164 -3.57 9.98 4.97
N ILE A 165 -3.71 8.69 4.61
CA ILE A 165 -3.88 8.27 3.21
C ILE A 165 -5.10 8.92 2.53
N ALA A 166 -6.24 8.97 3.22
CA ALA A 166 -7.45 9.61 2.69
C ALA A 166 -7.34 11.14 2.67
N ARG A 167 -6.67 11.73 3.66
CA ARG A 167 -6.44 13.19 3.72
C ARG A 167 -5.42 13.68 2.70
N ASN A 168 -4.49 12.81 2.29
CA ASN A 168 -3.46 13.10 1.29
C ASN A 168 -3.85 12.54 -0.10
N ALA A 169 -5.07 12.03 -0.25
CA ALA A 169 -5.56 11.55 -1.53
C ALA A 169 -5.63 12.68 -2.55
N THR A 170 -5.56 12.32 -3.82
CA THR A 170 -5.93 13.22 -4.92
C THR A 170 -7.33 12.87 -5.42
N ALA A 171 -8.01 13.78 -6.09
CA ALA A 171 -9.36 13.56 -6.58
C ALA A 171 -9.54 14.01 -8.02
N GLY A 172 -10.51 13.39 -8.67
CA GLY A 172 -11.00 13.78 -9.98
C GLY A 172 -11.80 15.09 -9.95
N PRO A 173 -12.07 15.66 -11.12
CA PRO A 173 -12.90 16.86 -11.23
C PRO A 173 -14.28 16.70 -10.58
N GLY A 174 -14.68 17.69 -9.78
CA GLY A 174 -15.99 17.71 -9.13
C GLY A 174 -16.09 16.90 -7.83
N GLU A 175 -15.02 16.24 -7.39
CA GLU A 175 -15.01 15.47 -6.15
C GLU A 175 -14.62 16.34 -4.93
N ASP A 176 -15.34 16.16 -3.83
CA ASP A 176 -15.07 16.83 -2.55
C ASP A 176 -14.19 15.94 -1.67
N LEU A 177 -12.87 16.17 -1.72
CA LEU A 177 -11.89 15.45 -0.92
C LEU A 177 -12.08 15.62 0.59
N ASP A 178 -12.47 16.81 1.04
CA ASP A 178 -12.65 17.06 2.47
C ASP A 178 -13.82 16.24 3.03
N THR A 179 -14.92 16.18 2.29
CA THR A 179 -16.06 15.35 2.65
C THR A 179 -15.73 13.87 2.59
N PHE A 180 -14.98 13.42 1.57
CA PHE A 180 -14.51 12.04 1.47
C PHE A 180 -13.56 11.67 2.61
N ALA A 181 -12.58 12.51 2.92
CA ALA A 181 -11.63 12.27 4.01
C ALA A 181 -12.33 12.22 5.38
N LYS A 182 -13.29 13.13 5.64
CA LYS A 182 -14.12 13.12 6.86
C LYS A 182 -14.95 11.84 6.96
N PHE A 183 -15.58 11.42 5.87
CA PHE A 183 -16.33 10.17 5.82
C PHE A 183 -15.45 8.97 6.12
N PHE A 184 -14.28 8.90 5.49
CA PHE A 184 -13.31 7.84 5.72
C PHE A 184 -12.86 7.79 7.19
N ASP A 185 -12.42 8.92 7.74
CA ASP A 185 -11.91 9.01 9.12
C ASP A 185 -12.98 8.66 10.16
N GLN A 186 -14.25 9.06 9.93
CA GLN A 186 -15.33 8.86 10.91
C GLN A 186 -16.01 7.49 10.80
N LYS A 187 -16.13 6.94 9.58
CA LYS A 187 -16.96 5.75 9.33
C LYS A 187 -16.13 4.49 9.03
N LEU A 188 -15.00 4.65 8.35
CA LEU A 188 -14.21 3.51 7.85
C LEU A 188 -12.94 3.27 8.68
N ALA A 189 -12.20 4.31 9.06
CA ALA A 189 -10.94 4.20 9.76
C ALA A 189 -11.13 3.85 11.25
N ARG A 190 -11.15 2.56 11.57
CA ARG A 190 -11.39 2.05 12.94
C ARG A 190 -10.13 1.52 13.62
N THR A 191 -9.15 1.06 12.86
CA THR A 191 -7.90 0.49 13.39
C THR A 191 -6.83 1.56 13.49
N THR A 192 -6.08 1.60 14.61
CA THR A 192 -4.95 2.52 14.75
C THR A 192 -3.73 2.03 13.99
N PRO A 193 -2.79 2.92 13.60
CA PRO A 193 -1.54 2.52 12.94
C PRO A 193 -0.72 1.53 13.77
N GLU A 194 -0.67 1.70 15.08
CA GLU A 194 0.06 0.84 16.02
C GLU A 194 -0.53 -0.58 16.03
N ALA A 195 -1.84 -0.71 16.14
CA ALA A 195 -2.53 -2.01 16.10
C ALA A 195 -2.38 -2.70 14.74
N ALA A 196 -2.35 -1.90 13.65
CA ALA A 196 -2.09 -2.41 12.32
C ALA A 196 -0.65 -2.94 12.22
N ALA A 197 0.35 -2.18 12.69
CA ALA A 197 1.75 -2.58 12.69
C ALA A 197 1.97 -3.86 13.51
N GLU A 198 1.38 -3.95 14.70
CA GLU A 198 1.45 -5.16 15.53
C GLU A 198 0.88 -6.39 14.82
N THR A 199 -0.27 -6.22 14.14
CA THR A 199 -0.90 -7.30 13.35
C THR A 199 0.01 -7.75 12.21
N ILE A 200 0.65 -6.80 11.49
CA ILE A 200 1.61 -7.10 10.42
C ILE A 200 2.80 -7.87 10.98
N VAL A 201 3.48 -7.34 11.99
CA VAL A 201 4.68 -7.95 12.58
C VAL A 201 4.38 -9.35 13.10
N THR A 202 3.24 -9.53 13.77
CA THR A 202 2.79 -10.85 14.24
C THR A 202 2.55 -11.82 13.09
N GLY A 203 1.94 -11.36 11.99
CA GLY A 203 1.72 -12.16 10.80
C GLY A 203 3.02 -12.56 10.10
N VAL A 204 3.94 -11.61 9.98
CA VAL A 204 5.27 -11.80 9.39
C VAL A 204 6.09 -12.80 10.21
N ARG A 205 6.16 -12.66 11.53
CA ARG A 205 6.84 -13.62 12.42
C ARG A 205 6.31 -15.05 12.26
N LYS A 206 5.00 -15.20 12.02
CA LYS A 206 4.35 -16.49 11.77
C LYS A 206 4.47 -16.98 10.32
N GLY A 207 5.13 -16.24 9.44
CA GLY A 207 5.29 -16.57 8.02
C GLY A 207 3.96 -16.69 7.25
N LYS A 208 2.93 -15.92 7.65
CA LYS A 208 1.62 -15.98 7.01
C LYS A 208 1.68 -15.49 5.57
N ALA A 209 1.06 -16.21 4.64
CA ALA A 209 0.95 -15.78 3.24
C ALA A 209 0.08 -14.52 3.07
N ARG A 210 -0.95 -14.37 3.91
CA ARG A 210 -1.90 -13.26 3.89
C ARG A 210 -2.16 -12.75 5.31
N VAL A 211 -2.15 -11.44 5.46
CA VAL A 211 -2.49 -10.75 6.72
C VAL A 211 -3.64 -9.80 6.46
N LEU A 212 -4.77 -10.03 7.10
CA LEU A 212 -5.94 -9.15 7.09
C LEU A 212 -5.94 -8.30 8.36
N ILE A 213 -6.05 -6.98 8.21
CA ILE A 213 -6.03 -6.04 9.32
C ILE A 213 -7.40 -5.39 9.49
N GLY A 214 -7.94 -5.50 10.69
CA GLY A 214 -9.28 -5.02 11.04
C GLY A 214 -10.34 -6.13 10.91
N ALA A 215 -11.42 -5.97 11.64
CA ALA A 215 -12.57 -6.88 11.58
C ALA A 215 -13.32 -6.75 10.24
N ASP A 216 -13.35 -5.54 9.71
CA ASP A 216 -13.90 -5.20 8.40
C ASP A 216 -13.22 -5.99 7.26
N ALA A 217 -11.89 -6.00 7.22
CA ALA A 217 -11.14 -6.75 6.21
C ALA A 217 -11.41 -8.27 6.30
N LYS A 218 -11.49 -8.81 7.51
CA LYS A 218 -11.76 -10.24 7.73
C LYS A 218 -13.17 -10.62 7.29
N PHE A 219 -14.16 -9.79 7.68
CA PHE A 219 -15.56 -10.03 7.32
C PHE A 219 -15.78 -9.92 5.83
N LEU A 220 -15.29 -8.85 5.20
CA LEU A 220 -15.50 -8.58 3.79
C LEU A 220 -14.75 -9.57 2.89
N ASP A 221 -13.52 -10.03 3.25
CA ASP A 221 -12.83 -11.10 2.53
C ASP A 221 -13.66 -12.40 2.53
N ALA A 222 -14.19 -12.80 3.68
CA ALA A 222 -15.02 -13.98 3.78
C ALA A 222 -16.34 -13.83 3.00
N TRP A 223 -16.99 -12.69 3.13
CA TRP A 223 -18.26 -12.42 2.46
C TRP A 223 -18.12 -12.44 0.93
N VAL A 224 -17.12 -11.73 0.37
CA VAL A 224 -16.91 -11.70 -1.08
C VAL A 224 -16.59 -13.08 -1.65
N ARG A 225 -15.89 -13.93 -0.91
CA ARG A 225 -15.62 -15.32 -1.31
C ARG A 225 -16.88 -16.15 -1.37
N LEU A 226 -17.83 -15.92 -0.46
CA LEU A 226 -19.10 -16.67 -0.41
C LEU A 226 -20.08 -16.22 -1.49
N VAL A 227 -20.22 -14.89 -1.70
CA VAL A 227 -21.23 -14.36 -2.63
C VAL A 227 -20.71 -14.19 -4.06
N GLY A 228 -19.41 -14.33 -4.29
CA GLY A 228 -18.79 -14.17 -5.61
C GLY A 228 -19.09 -12.80 -6.22
N PRO A 229 -19.27 -12.69 -7.55
CA PRO A 229 -19.47 -11.41 -8.24
C PRO A 229 -20.73 -10.64 -7.80
N SER A 230 -21.68 -11.29 -7.14
CA SER A 230 -22.93 -10.66 -6.69
C SER A 230 -22.70 -9.55 -5.66
N TYR A 231 -21.54 -9.53 -4.98
CA TYR A 231 -21.19 -8.47 -4.05
C TYR A 231 -21.23 -7.08 -4.71
N GLN A 232 -20.92 -6.99 -6.01
CA GLN A 232 -20.87 -5.72 -6.75
C GLN A 232 -22.22 -5.00 -6.75
N ARG A 233 -23.33 -5.75 -6.88
CA ARG A 233 -24.69 -5.17 -6.82
C ARG A 233 -25.01 -4.62 -5.44
N VAL A 234 -24.59 -5.34 -4.39
CA VAL A 234 -24.80 -4.91 -3.00
C VAL A 234 -23.94 -3.68 -2.71
N VAL A 235 -22.68 -3.70 -3.10
CA VAL A 235 -21.77 -2.56 -2.94
C VAL A 235 -22.31 -1.34 -3.69
N ALA A 236 -22.75 -1.47 -4.95
CA ALA A 236 -23.31 -0.36 -5.73
C ALA A 236 -24.55 0.23 -5.06
N LEU A 237 -25.46 -0.62 -4.55
CA LEU A 237 -26.67 -0.18 -3.86
C LEU A 237 -26.37 0.59 -2.57
N VAL A 238 -25.43 0.07 -1.77
CA VAL A 238 -25.02 0.69 -0.49
C VAL A 238 -24.23 1.97 -0.74
N ALA A 239 -23.24 1.92 -1.64
CA ALA A 239 -22.41 3.06 -1.99
C ALA A 239 -23.25 4.23 -2.53
N GLY A 240 -24.20 3.97 -3.41
CA GLY A 240 -25.10 5.01 -3.94
C GLY A 240 -25.98 5.72 -2.90
N ARG A 241 -26.11 5.12 -1.68
CA ARG A 241 -26.87 5.73 -0.57
C ARG A 241 -25.98 6.38 0.49
N VAL A 242 -24.73 5.93 0.63
CA VAL A 242 -23.86 6.26 1.76
C VAL A 242 -22.70 7.17 1.37
N LEU A 243 -22.19 7.01 0.14
CA LEU A 243 -21.11 7.88 -0.35
C LEU A 243 -21.63 9.28 -0.63
N PRO A 244 -20.83 10.32 -0.34
CA PRO A 244 -21.12 11.67 -0.79
C PRO A 244 -21.33 11.67 -2.30
N LYS A 245 -22.36 12.37 -2.77
CA LYS A 245 -22.59 12.52 -4.21
C LYS A 245 -21.61 13.55 -4.75
N SER A 246 -20.92 13.22 -5.86
CA SER A 246 -20.22 14.21 -6.67
C SER A 246 -21.21 15.24 -7.22
N ASN A 247 -20.86 16.50 -7.15
CA ASN A 247 -21.65 17.61 -7.75
C ASN A 247 -21.43 17.67 -9.26
#